data_6551a41c34762882ebdb94b78c8627cd
#
_entry.id   6551a41c34762882ebdb94b78c8627cd
#
_cell.length_a   1.000
_cell.length_b   1.000
_cell.length_c   1.000
_cell.angle_alpha   90.00
_cell.angle_beta   90.00
_cell.angle_gamma   90.00
#
_symmetry.space_group_name_H-M   'P 1'
#
loop_
_entity.id
_entity.type
_entity.pdbx_description
1 polymer ?
#
loop_
_entity_poly.entity_id
_entity_poly.type
_entity_poly.pdbx_seq_one_letter_code
_entity_poly.pdbx_strand_id
1 'polypeptide(L)'
;KTFDVEGVKYKLDYMPTKWNSGNVGTEQAFVEVSGLSFAPEAKIWAGQRRLRIQDIHIVDHFLMDYGVNQGAGVTDLAVGGVKVGAALQTGDTFDQKMANGTSANKFNVDVSEINTNPGGKVRVLLTSVSTSGLASSGGSGLTLNHNQSNFGMPGLTNSVFLQTSSGYANINGRFGDISAATVYGKKTNRIADSITWQSGRFGGQALVGYQTTKKDNETFTTKDSSLGGRISYAYTKNFKMLFDAGTTSRSFSDSTPSQRLNKITIAPTIAMSPDFWSRPELRFYVTKANWNQAAADANNNATTGFAANNRKSQTLAGVQYEVWW
;
A
#
# COMPACT_ATOMS: atom_id res chain seq x y z
N LYS A 1 15.76 14.90 11.58
CA LYS A 1 16.51 16.16 11.70
C LYS A 1 17.14 16.52 10.36
N THR A 2 17.06 17.79 9.95
CA THR A 2 17.65 18.26 8.69
C THR A 2 18.72 19.30 8.98
N PHE A 3 19.84 19.22 8.30
CA PHE A 3 20.92 20.19 8.30
C PHE A 3 21.04 20.76 6.88
N ASP A 4 21.29 22.04 6.75
CA ASP A 4 21.57 22.71 5.47
C ASP A 4 22.99 23.25 5.52
N VAL A 5 23.80 22.88 4.53
CA VAL A 5 25.18 23.35 4.39
C VAL A 5 25.34 23.80 2.95
N GLU A 6 25.41 25.11 2.73
CA GLU A 6 25.59 25.71 1.40
C GLU A 6 24.56 25.24 0.34
N GLY A 7 23.29 25.05 0.78
CA GLY A 7 22.19 24.60 -0.07
C GLY A 7 22.09 23.08 -0.21
N VAL A 8 23.06 22.31 0.27
CA VAL A 8 22.97 20.85 0.35
C VAL A 8 22.29 20.46 1.67
N LYS A 9 21.20 19.71 1.59
CA LYS A 9 20.42 19.26 2.72
C LYS A 9 20.76 17.82 3.09
N TYR A 10 21.08 17.60 4.35
CA TYR A 10 21.34 16.30 4.97
C TYR A 10 20.19 15.99 5.93
N LYS A 11 19.37 15.02 5.62
CA LYS A 11 18.25 14.57 6.47
C LYS A 11 18.64 13.28 7.20
N LEU A 12 18.47 13.28 8.53
CA LEU A 12 18.47 12.08 9.36
C LEU A 12 17.02 11.78 9.73
N ASP A 13 16.54 10.62 9.38
CA ASP A 13 15.19 10.18 9.69
C ASP A 13 15.23 8.91 10.56
N TYR A 14 14.46 8.93 11.65
CA TYR A 14 14.30 7.80 12.54
C TYR A 14 12.83 7.70 12.96
N MET A 15 12.19 6.59 12.64
CA MET A 15 10.81 6.31 12.98
C MET A 15 10.73 5.02 13.80
N PRO A 16 10.66 5.12 15.14
CA PRO A 16 10.37 3.96 15.98
C PRO A 16 8.91 3.52 15.76
N THR A 17 8.66 2.23 15.94
CA THR A 17 7.32 1.67 15.86
C THR A 17 7.06 0.69 17.00
N LYS A 18 5.81 0.59 17.42
CA LYS A 18 5.37 -0.39 18.40
C LYS A 18 4.04 -0.97 17.97
N TRP A 19 4.01 -2.27 17.77
CA TRP A 19 2.82 -2.99 17.41
C TRP A 19 2.31 -3.80 18.62
N ASN A 20 1.07 -3.51 19.04
CA ASN A 20 0.43 -4.18 20.18
C ASN A 20 1.31 -4.19 21.45
N SER A 21 1.52 -5.37 22.04
CA SER A 21 2.38 -5.59 23.20
C SER A 21 3.84 -5.89 22.87
N GLY A 22 4.21 -5.82 21.58
CA GLY A 22 5.57 -6.08 21.14
C GLY A 22 6.61 -5.08 21.63
N ASN A 23 7.89 -5.38 21.40
CA ASN A 23 8.97 -4.44 21.63
C ASN A 23 8.91 -3.24 20.68
N VAL A 24 9.57 -2.17 21.05
CA VAL A 24 9.77 -1.04 20.13
C VAL A 24 10.75 -1.49 19.04
N GLY A 25 10.31 -1.41 17.80
CA GLY A 25 11.12 -1.70 16.62
C GLY A 25 11.46 -0.44 15.84
N THR A 26 12.16 -0.60 14.73
CA THR A 26 12.56 0.48 13.82
C THR A 26 11.84 0.34 12.49
N GLU A 27 10.89 1.21 12.22
CA GLU A 27 10.24 1.27 10.90
C GLU A 27 11.14 1.93 9.86
N GLN A 28 11.80 3.03 10.21
CA GLN A 28 12.77 3.72 9.37
C GLN A 28 13.98 4.20 10.19
N ALA A 29 15.15 4.09 9.60
CA ALA A 29 16.37 4.75 10.06
C ALA A 29 17.29 4.93 8.85
N PHE A 30 17.35 6.13 8.29
CA PHE A 30 18.13 6.42 7.09
C PHE A 30 18.70 7.83 7.09
N VAL A 31 19.69 8.02 6.25
CA VAL A 31 20.23 9.32 5.87
C VAL A 31 19.81 9.65 4.45
N GLU A 32 19.55 10.93 4.16
CA GLU A 32 19.23 11.41 2.81
C GLU A 32 19.99 12.71 2.53
N VAL A 33 20.55 12.81 1.33
CA VAL A 33 21.23 14.02 0.83
C VAL A 33 20.49 14.53 -0.39
N SER A 34 20.22 15.83 -0.46
CA SER A 34 19.55 16.50 -1.58
C SER A 34 20.10 17.90 -1.82
N GLY A 35 19.77 18.53 -2.95
CA GLY A 35 20.26 19.86 -3.32
C GLY A 35 21.69 19.87 -3.88
N LEU A 36 22.15 18.73 -4.40
CA LEU A 36 23.46 18.63 -5.05
C LEU A 36 23.47 19.42 -6.36
N SER A 37 24.52 20.21 -6.62
CA SER A 37 24.60 21.12 -7.78
C SER A 37 24.44 20.42 -9.13
N PHE A 38 24.91 19.19 -9.25
CA PHE A 38 24.81 18.38 -10.48
C PHE A 38 23.47 17.62 -10.60
N ALA A 39 22.67 17.54 -9.54
CA ALA A 39 21.37 16.87 -9.49
C ALA A 39 20.48 17.48 -8.39
N PRO A 40 20.00 18.73 -8.58
CA PRO A 40 19.39 19.51 -7.48
C PRO A 40 18.06 18.93 -6.99
N GLU A 41 17.32 18.19 -7.79
CA GLU A 41 16.07 17.55 -7.40
C GLU A 41 16.28 16.15 -6.81
N ALA A 42 17.38 15.50 -7.12
CA ALA A 42 17.65 14.14 -6.67
C ALA A 42 17.87 14.06 -5.17
N LYS A 43 17.38 12.97 -4.58
CA LYS A 43 17.57 12.60 -3.18
C LYS A 43 18.30 11.27 -3.12
N ILE A 44 19.53 11.27 -2.63
CA ILE A 44 20.35 10.06 -2.43
C ILE A 44 20.17 9.63 -0.99
N TRP A 45 19.90 8.37 -0.75
CA TRP A 45 19.61 7.86 0.59
C TRP A 45 20.32 6.54 0.86
N ALA A 46 20.57 6.25 2.16
CA ALA A 46 21.06 4.97 2.65
C ALA A 46 20.52 4.67 4.03
N GLY A 47 20.21 3.40 4.31
CA GLY A 47 19.65 2.91 5.57
C GLY A 47 18.38 2.09 5.37
N GLN A 48 17.58 1.93 6.41
CA GLN A 48 16.26 1.32 6.33
C GLN A 48 15.22 2.40 6.03
N ARG A 49 14.66 2.34 4.84
CA ARG A 49 13.68 3.34 4.38
C ARG A 49 12.41 2.66 3.89
N ARG A 50 11.27 3.24 4.27
CA ARG A 50 9.94 2.89 3.81
C ARG A 50 9.55 3.81 2.65
N LEU A 51 9.70 3.32 1.41
CA LEU A 51 9.40 4.05 0.19
C LEU A 51 8.02 3.66 -0.32
N ARG A 52 6.99 4.19 0.31
CA ARG A 52 5.60 4.09 -0.14
C ARG A 52 5.32 5.19 -1.15
N ILE A 53 4.86 4.79 -2.34
CA ILE A 53 4.72 5.71 -3.48
C ILE A 53 3.27 6.09 -3.70
N GLN A 54 2.38 5.10 -3.81
CA GLN A 54 0.98 5.32 -4.18
C GLN A 54 0.08 4.29 -3.51
N ASP A 55 -0.99 4.77 -2.88
CA ASP A 55 -1.98 3.95 -2.19
C ASP A 55 -3.41 4.16 -2.75
N ILE A 56 -4.32 3.31 -2.26
CA ILE A 56 -5.74 3.60 -2.18
C ILE A 56 -6.07 3.76 -0.71
N HIS A 57 -6.13 5.00 -0.25
CA HIS A 57 -6.10 5.38 1.16
C HIS A 57 -7.23 4.74 2.00
N ILE A 58 -8.46 4.66 1.49
CA ILE A 58 -9.60 4.12 2.25
C ILE A 58 -9.46 2.64 2.64
N VAL A 59 -8.52 1.91 2.03
CA VAL A 59 -8.19 0.53 2.37
C VAL A 59 -6.79 0.38 2.96
N ASP A 60 -6.07 1.50 3.16
CA ASP A 60 -4.69 1.54 3.67
C ASP A 60 -3.76 0.55 2.95
N HIS A 61 -3.88 0.52 1.62
CA HIS A 61 -3.12 -0.41 0.79
C HIS A 61 -2.25 0.32 -0.22
N PHE A 62 -0.94 0.20 -0.06
CA PHE A 62 0.05 0.75 -0.98
C PHE A 62 0.21 -0.20 -2.17
N LEU A 63 -0.26 0.26 -3.33
CA LEU A 63 -0.16 -0.49 -4.59
C LEU A 63 1.22 -0.33 -5.24
N MET A 64 1.90 0.79 -4.98
CA MET A 64 3.29 1.01 -5.37
C MET A 64 4.14 1.24 -4.13
N ASP A 65 5.06 0.33 -3.85
CA ASP A 65 5.85 0.33 -2.63
C ASP A 65 7.20 -0.38 -2.88
N TYR A 66 8.31 0.24 -2.49
CA TYR A 66 9.63 -0.40 -2.54
C TYR A 66 9.86 -1.38 -1.38
N GLY A 67 9.05 -1.29 -0.32
CA GLY A 67 9.23 -2.03 0.93
C GLY A 67 9.98 -1.23 2.00
N VAL A 68 10.36 -1.92 3.07
CA VAL A 68 10.91 -1.34 4.32
C VAL A 68 12.25 -2.01 4.70
N ASN A 69 13.08 -2.34 3.74
CA ASN A 69 14.32 -3.05 3.98
C ASN A 69 15.53 -2.10 4.04
N GLN A 70 16.66 -2.61 4.55
CA GLN A 70 17.94 -1.91 4.48
C GLN A 70 18.42 -1.82 3.03
N GLY A 71 18.98 -0.67 2.67
CA GLY A 71 19.48 -0.45 1.33
C GLY A 71 19.97 0.95 1.07
N ALA A 72 20.12 1.26 -0.19
CA ALA A 72 20.49 2.58 -0.68
C ALA A 72 19.83 2.85 -2.03
N GLY A 73 19.70 4.12 -2.37
CA GLY A 73 19.11 4.48 -3.66
C GLY A 73 19.08 5.97 -3.92
N VAL A 74 18.48 6.31 -5.05
CA VAL A 74 18.20 7.67 -5.48
C VAL A 74 16.72 7.78 -5.82
N THR A 75 16.11 8.92 -5.51
CA THR A 75 14.75 9.27 -5.97
C THR A 75 14.78 10.66 -6.60
N ASP A 76 13.78 10.95 -7.41
CA ASP A 76 13.57 12.26 -8.04
C ASP A 76 14.72 12.73 -8.95
N LEU A 77 15.57 11.85 -9.50
CA LEU A 77 16.58 12.21 -10.46
C LEU A 77 15.93 12.65 -11.77
N ALA A 78 16.07 13.92 -12.13
CA ALA A 78 15.53 14.47 -13.37
C ALA A 78 16.36 14.00 -14.58
N VAL A 79 15.69 13.35 -15.53
CA VAL A 79 16.30 12.84 -16.77
C VAL A 79 15.35 13.06 -17.94
N GLY A 80 15.67 13.93 -18.88
CA GLY A 80 14.91 14.09 -20.13
C GLY A 80 13.42 14.42 -19.93
N GLY A 81 13.07 15.17 -18.88
CA GLY A 81 11.68 15.57 -18.59
C GLY A 81 10.87 14.58 -17.75
N VAL A 82 11.46 13.46 -17.35
CA VAL A 82 10.89 12.51 -16.38
C VAL A 82 11.72 12.48 -15.10
N LYS A 83 11.18 11.86 -14.04
CA LYS A 83 11.92 11.59 -12.82
C LYS A 83 12.21 10.10 -12.69
N VAL A 84 13.45 9.78 -12.37
CA VAL A 84 13.92 8.40 -12.21
C VAL A 84 14.31 8.17 -10.77
N GLY A 85 13.88 7.05 -10.20
CA GLY A 85 14.34 6.51 -8.94
C GLY A 85 14.95 5.12 -9.15
N ALA A 86 15.95 4.78 -8.35
CA ALA A 86 16.52 3.44 -8.29
C ALA A 86 16.92 3.10 -6.86
N ALA A 87 16.72 1.85 -6.44
CA ALA A 87 17.10 1.40 -5.12
C ALA A 87 17.54 -0.06 -5.14
N LEU A 88 18.60 -0.34 -4.39
CA LEU A 88 19.01 -1.69 -4.04
C LEU A 88 18.75 -1.91 -2.55
N GLN A 89 18.01 -2.96 -2.22
CA GLN A 89 17.64 -3.31 -0.84
C GLN A 89 17.96 -4.79 -0.58
N THR A 90 18.33 -5.10 0.65
CA THR A 90 18.52 -6.49 1.11
C THR A 90 17.22 -7.03 1.74
N GLY A 91 17.16 -8.33 1.99
CA GLY A 91 16.06 -8.95 2.76
C GLY A 91 16.07 -8.59 4.24
N ASP A 92 17.16 -8.02 4.73
CA ASP A 92 17.32 -7.64 6.13
C ASP A 92 16.61 -6.32 6.47
N THR A 93 16.20 -6.23 7.74
CA THR A 93 15.84 -4.98 8.41
C THR A 93 16.75 -4.76 9.62
N PHE A 94 16.63 -3.64 10.33
CA PHE A 94 17.37 -3.43 11.58
C PHE A 94 16.94 -4.43 12.66
N ASP A 95 15.65 -4.77 12.69
CA ASP A 95 15.08 -5.63 13.73
C ASP A 95 15.08 -7.11 13.36
N GLN A 96 15.21 -7.46 12.08
CA GLN A 96 15.14 -8.83 11.59
C GLN A 96 16.24 -9.11 10.58
N LYS A 97 16.91 -10.22 10.74
CA LYS A 97 17.91 -10.76 9.83
C LYS A 97 17.36 -11.98 9.12
N MET A 98 17.76 -12.16 7.88
CA MET A 98 17.51 -13.40 7.16
C MET A 98 18.23 -14.57 7.84
N ALA A 99 17.68 -15.77 7.68
CA ALA A 99 18.29 -16.98 8.23
C ALA A 99 19.71 -17.20 7.68
N ASN A 100 20.60 -17.76 8.49
CA ASN A 100 21.96 -18.07 8.05
C ASN A 100 21.95 -18.95 6.78
N GLY A 101 22.81 -18.63 5.82
CA GLY A 101 22.88 -19.31 4.53
C GLY A 101 21.81 -18.87 3.53
N THR A 102 20.95 -17.91 3.88
CA THR A 102 19.97 -17.33 2.97
C THR A 102 20.29 -15.86 2.68
N SER A 103 19.96 -15.41 1.49
CA SER A 103 20.04 -13.99 1.12
C SER A 103 18.96 -13.63 0.11
N ALA A 104 18.59 -12.36 0.10
CA ALA A 104 17.75 -11.78 -0.93
C ALA A 104 18.19 -10.34 -1.19
N ASN A 105 18.23 -9.98 -2.48
CA ASN A 105 18.47 -8.62 -2.93
C ASN A 105 17.35 -8.20 -3.85
N LYS A 106 16.85 -7.00 -3.66
CA LYS A 106 15.77 -6.40 -4.43
C LYS A 106 16.26 -5.13 -5.09
N PHE A 107 16.13 -5.07 -6.39
CA PHE A 107 16.43 -3.90 -7.19
C PHE A 107 15.11 -3.33 -7.74
N ASN A 108 14.85 -2.05 -7.47
CA ASN A 108 13.71 -1.31 -7.96
C ASN A 108 14.17 -0.19 -8.89
N VAL A 109 13.44 0.02 -9.99
CA VAL A 109 13.56 1.19 -10.85
C VAL A 109 12.18 1.81 -11.01
N ASP A 110 12.08 3.10 -10.77
CA ASP A 110 10.86 3.88 -10.81
C ASP A 110 11.04 5.02 -11.81
N VAL A 111 10.11 5.15 -12.75
CA VAL A 111 10.07 6.28 -13.70
C VAL A 111 8.72 6.96 -13.54
N SER A 112 8.73 8.24 -13.21
CA SER A 112 7.54 9.04 -12.96
C SER A 112 7.53 10.35 -13.75
N GLU A 113 6.44 11.11 -13.65
CA GLU A 113 6.22 12.35 -14.39
C GLU A 113 6.14 12.13 -15.91
N ILE A 114 5.81 10.93 -16.38
CA ILE A 114 5.59 10.65 -17.81
C ILE A 114 4.24 11.24 -18.21
N ASN A 115 4.25 12.38 -18.88
CA ASN A 115 3.03 13.04 -19.33
C ASN A 115 2.37 12.24 -20.45
N THR A 116 1.04 12.07 -20.39
CA THR A 116 0.23 11.36 -21.40
C THR A 116 -0.72 12.29 -22.13
N ASN A 117 -1.55 12.99 -21.38
CA ASN A 117 -2.57 13.92 -21.86
C ASN A 117 -2.73 15.05 -20.84
N PRO A 118 -3.48 16.13 -21.11
CA PRO A 118 -3.68 17.21 -20.15
C PRO A 118 -4.21 16.69 -18.81
N GLY A 119 -3.41 16.85 -17.74
CA GLY A 119 -3.71 16.35 -16.41
C GLY A 119 -3.42 14.87 -16.18
N GLY A 120 -2.97 14.13 -17.20
CA GLY A 120 -2.64 12.71 -17.13
C GLY A 120 -1.13 12.48 -17.00
N LYS A 121 -0.75 11.59 -16.05
CA LYS A 121 0.63 11.17 -15.83
C LYS A 121 0.71 9.68 -15.61
N VAL A 122 1.73 9.05 -16.19
CA VAL A 122 2.08 7.64 -15.96
C VAL A 122 3.30 7.55 -15.05
N ARG A 123 3.27 6.55 -14.19
CA ARG A 123 4.41 6.09 -13.39
C ARG A 123 4.61 4.59 -13.60
N VAL A 124 5.85 4.17 -13.69
CA VAL A 124 6.27 2.78 -13.92
C VAL A 124 7.20 2.36 -12.79
N LEU A 125 6.92 1.24 -12.14
CA LEU A 125 7.81 0.63 -11.15
C LEU A 125 8.19 -0.78 -11.62
N LEU A 126 9.47 -0.99 -11.84
CA LEU A 126 10.06 -2.30 -12.11
C LEU A 126 10.74 -2.82 -10.84
N THR A 127 10.54 -4.09 -10.53
CA THR A 127 11.17 -4.77 -9.41
C THR A 127 11.82 -6.06 -9.90
N SER A 128 13.07 -6.30 -9.49
CA SER A 128 13.77 -7.56 -9.65
C SER A 128 14.25 -8.04 -8.29
N VAL A 129 14.03 -9.31 -7.99
CA VAL A 129 14.49 -9.94 -6.75
C VAL A 129 15.38 -11.12 -7.10
N SER A 130 16.55 -11.19 -6.52
CA SER A 130 17.45 -12.36 -6.53
C SER A 130 17.58 -12.93 -5.14
N THR A 131 17.61 -14.26 -5.03
CA THR A 131 17.68 -14.96 -3.74
C THR A 131 18.71 -16.07 -3.79
N SER A 132 19.27 -16.42 -2.64
CA SER A 132 20.11 -17.58 -2.43
C SER A 132 19.67 -18.32 -1.17
N GLY A 133 19.71 -19.65 -1.20
CA GLY A 133 19.29 -20.48 -0.05
C GLY A 133 17.80 -20.47 0.27
N LEU A 134 16.96 -19.90 -0.58
CA LEU A 134 15.50 -19.86 -0.44
C LEU A 134 14.82 -20.82 -1.44
N ALA A 135 13.54 -21.10 -1.20
CA ALA A 135 12.76 -22.04 -2.02
C ALA A 135 12.53 -21.59 -3.48
N SER A 136 12.71 -20.31 -3.79
CA SER A 136 12.64 -19.74 -5.15
C SER A 136 13.88 -18.93 -5.45
N SER A 137 14.31 -18.93 -6.72
CA SER A 137 15.49 -18.20 -7.20
C SER A 137 15.30 -16.68 -7.32
N GLY A 138 14.16 -16.14 -6.94
CA GLY A 138 13.89 -14.71 -7.02
C GLY A 138 12.50 -14.39 -7.55
N GLY A 139 12.40 -13.31 -8.32
CA GLY A 139 11.14 -12.86 -8.90
C GLY A 139 11.25 -11.54 -9.64
N SER A 140 10.22 -11.19 -10.36
CA SER A 140 10.11 -9.92 -11.06
C SER A 140 8.72 -9.31 -10.91
N GLY A 141 8.63 -7.99 -10.95
CA GLY A 141 7.37 -7.26 -10.85
C GLY A 141 7.36 -6.02 -11.76
N LEU A 142 6.18 -5.71 -12.25
CA LEU A 142 5.89 -4.49 -13.00
C LEU A 142 4.61 -3.88 -12.46
N THR A 143 4.66 -2.61 -12.13
CA THR A 143 3.48 -1.80 -11.85
C THR A 143 3.44 -0.60 -12.78
N LEU A 144 2.30 -0.41 -13.43
CA LEU A 144 1.95 0.81 -14.15
C LEU A 144 0.85 1.51 -13.38
N ASN A 145 1.01 2.81 -13.16
CA ASN A 145 -0.02 3.65 -12.58
C ASN A 145 -0.28 4.84 -13.49
N HIS A 146 -1.51 5.08 -13.86
CA HIS A 146 -1.96 6.28 -14.55
C HIS A 146 -2.80 7.12 -13.60
N ASN A 147 -2.37 8.35 -13.34
CA ASN A 147 -3.12 9.34 -12.58
C ASN A 147 -3.67 10.40 -13.54
N GLN A 148 -4.98 10.64 -13.49
CA GLN A 148 -5.67 11.66 -14.26
C GLN A 148 -6.32 12.67 -13.32
N SER A 149 -5.76 13.86 -13.25
CA SER A 149 -6.38 15.00 -12.55
C SER A 149 -7.52 15.59 -13.37
N ASN A 150 -8.54 16.10 -12.68
CA ASN A 150 -9.74 16.69 -13.29
C ASN A 150 -10.43 15.75 -14.29
N PHE A 151 -10.53 14.48 -13.94
CA PHE A 151 -11.15 13.43 -14.76
C PHE A 151 -12.64 13.70 -14.96
N GLY A 152 -13.00 14.21 -16.13
CA GLY A 152 -14.37 14.57 -16.49
C GLY A 152 -14.91 15.83 -15.80
N MET A 153 -14.39 16.21 -14.62
CA MET A 153 -14.81 17.41 -13.88
C MET A 153 -13.70 17.90 -12.94
N PRO A 154 -13.66 19.20 -12.61
CA PRO A 154 -12.70 19.73 -11.64
C PRO A 154 -12.84 19.07 -10.27
N GLY A 155 -11.69 18.82 -9.63
CA GLY A 155 -11.63 18.23 -8.29
C GLY A 155 -11.84 16.72 -8.23
N LEU A 156 -12.01 16.04 -9.36
CA LEU A 156 -12.06 14.59 -9.45
C LEU A 156 -10.73 14.06 -10.01
N THR A 157 -10.11 13.12 -9.30
CA THR A 157 -8.88 12.44 -9.74
C THR A 157 -9.16 10.96 -9.90
N ASN A 158 -8.75 10.40 -11.03
CA ASN A 158 -8.79 8.96 -11.28
C ASN A 158 -7.37 8.38 -11.21
N SER A 159 -7.23 7.18 -10.66
CA SER A 159 -5.94 6.47 -10.54
C SER A 159 -6.13 5.00 -10.89
N VAL A 160 -5.58 4.59 -12.04
CA VAL A 160 -5.62 3.21 -12.53
C VAL A 160 -4.27 2.54 -12.29
N PHE A 161 -4.30 1.29 -11.82
CA PHE A 161 -3.13 0.45 -11.59
C PHE A 161 -3.22 -0.84 -12.39
N LEU A 162 -2.15 -1.17 -13.09
CA LEU A 162 -1.95 -2.47 -13.73
C LEU A 162 -0.67 -3.08 -13.15
N GLN A 163 -0.78 -4.27 -12.57
CA GLN A 163 0.34 -4.89 -11.87
C GLN A 163 0.47 -6.36 -12.23
N THR A 164 1.70 -6.80 -12.40
CA THR A 164 2.06 -8.22 -12.52
C THR A 164 3.30 -8.51 -11.69
N SER A 165 3.37 -9.67 -11.09
CA SER A 165 4.57 -10.10 -10.36
C SER A 165 4.71 -11.61 -10.33
N SER A 166 5.95 -12.07 -10.11
CA SER A 166 6.31 -13.46 -9.90
C SER A 166 7.24 -13.62 -8.71
N GLY A 167 7.23 -14.80 -8.09
CA GLY A 167 8.13 -15.16 -7.00
C GLY A 167 8.09 -14.16 -5.84
N TYR A 168 9.25 -13.77 -5.40
CA TYR A 168 9.43 -12.85 -4.27
C TYR A 168 9.19 -11.37 -4.59
N ALA A 169 9.00 -10.99 -5.85
CA ALA A 169 8.57 -9.65 -6.23
C ALA A 169 7.05 -9.48 -6.04
N ASN A 170 6.59 -9.58 -4.81
CA ASN A 170 5.19 -9.61 -4.45
C ASN A 170 4.51 -8.23 -4.60
N ILE A 171 3.32 -8.19 -5.19
CA ILE A 171 2.49 -6.98 -5.29
C ILE A 171 1.41 -6.89 -4.20
N ASN A 172 1.37 -7.81 -3.26
CA ASN A 172 0.40 -7.83 -2.17
C ASN A 172 0.87 -7.04 -0.95
N GLY A 173 1.03 -5.76 -1.10
CA GLY A 173 1.52 -4.90 -0.04
C GLY A 173 3.04 -4.72 -0.09
N ARG A 174 3.67 -4.69 1.06
CA ARG A 174 5.10 -4.43 1.17
C ARG A 174 5.90 -5.39 0.31
N PHE A 175 6.71 -4.87 -0.59
CA PHE A 175 7.78 -5.61 -1.25
C PHE A 175 8.84 -6.09 -0.25
N GLY A 176 8.51 -6.40 0.93
CA GLY A 176 9.48 -6.60 1.97
C GLY A 176 9.43 -7.98 2.62
N ASP A 177 8.42 -8.75 2.33
CA ASP A 177 8.30 -10.06 2.95
C ASP A 177 9.09 -11.13 2.17
N ILE A 178 10.38 -10.85 2.03
CA ILE A 178 11.37 -11.78 1.44
C ILE A 178 11.67 -12.93 2.43
N SER A 179 11.35 -12.75 3.71
CA SER A 179 11.54 -13.75 4.76
C SER A 179 10.50 -14.87 4.72
N ALA A 180 9.39 -14.68 4.02
CA ALA A 180 8.38 -15.72 3.94
C ALA A 180 8.88 -16.92 3.16
N ALA A 181 9.28 -17.95 3.87
CA ALA A 181 9.64 -19.28 3.35
C ALA A 181 8.54 -19.95 2.51
N THR A 182 7.44 -19.26 2.24
CA THR A 182 6.19 -19.76 1.69
C THR A 182 5.86 -19.22 0.29
N VAL A 183 6.73 -18.44 -0.34
CA VAL A 183 6.48 -17.92 -1.69
C VAL A 183 7.03 -18.87 -2.74
N TYR A 184 6.31 -19.93 -3.02
CA TYR A 184 6.62 -20.86 -4.11
C TYR A 184 6.03 -20.32 -5.42
N GLY A 185 6.87 -19.98 -6.40
CA GLY A 185 6.50 -19.72 -7.80
C GLY A 185 5.22 -18.91 -8.01
N LYS A 186 4.95 -17.98 -7.09
CA LYS A 186 3.71 -17.22 -7.07
C LYS A 186 3.65 -16.24 -8.23
N LYS A 187 2.60 -16.32 -9.03
CA LYS A 187 2.29 -15.31 -10.06
C LYS A 187 1.04 -14.56 -9.65
N THR A 188 1.10 -13.23 -9.69
CA THR A 188 -0.04 -12.37 -9.35
C THR A 188 -0.22 -11.32 -10.43
N ASN A 189 -1.47 -11.14 -10.87
CA ASN A 189 -1.87 -10.03 -11.74
C ASN A 189 -2.98 -9.26 -11.06
N ARG A 190 -2.93 -7.92 -11.12
CA ARG A 190 -3.94 -7.05 -10.52
C ARG A 190 -4.27 -5.90 -11.46
N ILE A 191 -5.55 -5.59 -11.53
CA ILE A 191 -6.05 -4.30 -11.98
C ILE A 191 -6.81 -3.66 -10.81
N ALA A 192 -6.55 -2.39 -10.56
CA ALA A 192 -7.31 -1.61 -9.59
C ALA A 192 -7.53 -0.20 -10.15
N ASP A 193 -8.68 0.36 -9.81
CA ASP A 193 -9.04 1.73 -10.17
C ASP A 193 -9.60 2.42 -8.94
N SER A 194 -9.24 3.67 -8.74
CA SER A 194 -9.81 4.52 -7.69
C SER A 194 -10.12 5.90 -8.20
N ILE A 195 -11.24 6.43 -7.71
CA ILE A 195 -11.68 7.80 -7.97
C ILE A 195 -11.72 8.53 -6.65
N THR A 196 -11.06 9.69 -6.59
CA THR A 196 -11.08 10.59 -5.42
C THR A 196 -11.68 11.91 -5.84
N TRP A 197 -12.53 12.49 -5.00
CA TRP A 197 -13.15 13.78 -5.26
C TRP A 197 -13.21 14.67 -4.04
N GLN A 198 -13.26 15.98 -4.30
CA GLN A 198 -13.58 17.00 -3.31
C GLN A 198 -14.37 18.11 -4.02
N SER A 199 -15.58 18.39 -3.55
CA SER A 199 -16.43 19.48 -4.02
C SER A 199 -17.08 20.16 -2.82
N GLY A 200 -16.56 21.31 -2.43
CA GLY A 200 -17.03 22.04 -1.25
C GLY A 200 -16.99 21.17 0.02
N ARG A 201 -18.17 20.90 0.59
CA ARG A 201 -18.32 20.08 1.82
C ARG A 201 -18.40 18.58 1.56
N PHE A 202 -18.41 18.16 0.30
CA PHE A 202 -18.57 16.76 -0.10
C PHE A 202 -17.28 16.24 -0.71
N GLY A 203 -16.74 15.19 -0.12
CA GLY A 203 -15.53 14.52 -0.60
C GLY A 203 -15.62 13.02 -0.49
N GLY A 204 -14.65 12.31 -1.03
CA GLY A 204 -14.62 10.86 -0.91
C GLY A 204 -13.59 10.19 -1.81
N GLN A 205 -13.57 8.87 -1.67
CA GLN A 205 -12.81 7.97 -2.54
C GLN A 205 -13.62 6.70 -2.76
N ALA A 206 -13.63 6.20 -4.00
CA ALA A 206 -14.18 4.89 -4.34
C ALA A 206 -13.12 4.05 -5.05
N LEU A 207 -13.26 2.73 -4.99
CA LEU A 207 -12.34 1.80 -5.63
C LEU A 207 -13.06 0.59 -6.21
N VAL A 208 -12.46 0.02 -7.25
CA VAL A 208 -12.72 -1.33 -7.72
C VAL A 208 -11.38 -2.01 -7.96
N GLY A 209 -11.28 -3.29 -7.63
CA GLY A 209 -10.06 -4.07 -7.82
C GLY A 209 -10.35 -5.53 -8.17
N TYR A 210 -9.51 -6.08 -9.00
CA TYR A 210 -9.51 -7.51 -9.33
C TYR A 210 -8.09 -8.04 -9.38
N GLN A 211 -7.88 -9.20 -8.77
CA GLN A 211 -6.57 -9.85 -8.71
C GLN A 211 -6.70 -11.34 -8.96
N THR A 212 -5.75 -11.89 -9.69
CA THR A 212 -5.54 -13.34 -9.78
C THR A 212 -4.21 -13.72 -9.16
N THR A 213 -4.18 -14.82 -8.44
CA THR A 213 -2.96 -15.36 -7.84
C THR A 213 -2.90 -16.87 -8.12
N LYS A 214 -1.78 -17.32 -8.69
CA LYS A 214 -1.45 -18.72 -8.89
C LYS A 214 -0.15 -19.04 -8.16
N LYS A 215 -0.12 -20.11 -7.39
CA LYS A 215 1.09 -20.66 -6.79
C LYS A 215 1.40 -22.00 -7.41
N ASP A 216 2.68 -22.34 -7.56
CA ASP A 216 3.10 -23.58 -8.22
C ASP A 216 2.70 -24.84 -7.42
N ASN A 217 2.56 -24.72 -6.10
CA ASN A 217 2.13 -25.81 -5.22
C ASN A 217 0.59 -25.92 -5.09
N GLU A 218 -0.19 -25.10 -5.79
CA GLU A 218 -1.66 -25.13 -5.79
C GLU A 218 -2.19 -25.54 -7.16
N THR A 219 -3.21 -26.39 -7.20
CA THR A 219 -3.87 -26.81 -8.43
C THR A 219 -4.83 -25.75 -8.97
N PHE A 220 -5.28 -24.84 -8.12
CA PHE A 220 -6.25 -23.79 -8.45
C PHE A 220 -5.61 -22.39 -8.56
N THR A 221 -6.33 -21.48 -9.17
CA THR A 221 -6.03 -20.04 -9.18
C THR A 221 -7.01 -19.33 -8.25
N THR A 222 -6.49 -18.53 -7.33
CA THR A 222 -7.30 -17.63 -6.49
C THR A 222 -7.64 -16.37 -7.29
N LYS A 223 -8.90 -15.92 -7.19
CA LYS A 223 -9.41 -14.69 -7.80
C LYS A 223 -10.03 -13.84 -6.71
N ASP A 224 -9.48 -12.65 -6.47
CA ASP A 224 -9.97 -11.68 -5.50
C ASP A 224 -10.62 -10.51 -6.24
N SER A 225 -11.78 -10.06 -5.79
CA SER A 225 -12.43 -8.84 -6.24
C SER A 225 -12.84 -7.98 -5.08
N SER A 226 -12.77 -6.67 -5.25
CA SER A 226 -13.13 -5.67 -4.25
C SER A 226 -13.85 -4.51 -4.91
N LEU A 227 -14.89 -4.02 -4.25
CA LEU A 227 -15.61 -2.81 -4.59
C LEU A 227 -15.93 -2.08 -3.29
N GLY A 228 -15.67 -0.79 -3.22
CA GLY A 228 -15.97 -0.03 -2.02
C GLY A 228 -15.75 1.47 -2.18
N GLY A 229 -16.16 2.20 -1.15
CA GLY A 229 -15.96 3.64 -1.11
C GLY A 229 -16.19 4.23 0.27
N ARG A 230 -15.65 5.43 0.43
CA ARG A 230 -15.88 6.33 1.57
C ARG A 230 -16.42 7.65 1.06
N ILE A 231 -17.52 8.09 1.63
CA ILE A 231 -18.10 9.41 1.41
C ILE A 231 -17.87 10.22 2.68
N SER A 232 -17.50 11.49 2.51
CA SER A 232 -17.36 12.49 3.57
C SER A 232 -18.28 13.66 3.31
N TYR A 233 -19.10 14.03 4.29
CA TYR A 233 -19.91 15.25 4.25
C TYR A 233 -19.64 16.10 5.49
N ALA A 234 -19.19 17.35 5.28
CA ALA A 234 -18.89 18.30 6.35
C ALA A 234 -20.10 19.16 6.68
N TYR A 235 -20.65 19.01 7.87
CA TYR A 235 -21.73 19.85 8.40
C TYR A 235 -21.21 21.22 8.83
N THR A 236 -20.03 21.22 9.44
CA THR A 236 -19.32 22.44 9.88
C THR A 236 -17.87 22.40 9.43
N LYS A 237 -17.10 23.45 9.71
CA LYS A 237 -15.66 23.49 9.45
C LYS A 237 -14.91 22.33 10.12
N ASN A 238 -15.33 21.91 11.31
CA ASN A 238 -14.60 20.95 12.13
C ASN A 238 -15.37 19.65 12.40
N PHE A 239 -16.57 19.49 11.88
CA PHE A 239 -17.36 18.28 12.05
C PHE A 239 -17.86 17.73 10.73
N LYS A 240 -17.56 16.48 10.45
CA LYS A 240 -18.02 15.75 9.27
C LYS A 240 -18.51 14.35 9.60
N MET A 241 -19.32 13.79 8.75
CA MET A 241 -19.75 12.40 8.81
C MET A 241 -19.05 11.62 7.69
N LEU A 242 -18.49 10.47 8.04
CA LEU A 242 -17.94 9.50 7.09
C LEU A 242 -18.88 8.30 6.98
N PHE A 243 -19.08 7.83 5.75
CA PHE A 243 -19.83 6.62 5.42
C PHE A 243 -18.95 5.74 4.55
N ASP A 244 -18.61 4.54 5.03
CA ASP A 244 -17.87 3.54 4.27
C ASP A 244 -18.79 2.38 3.92
N ALA A 245 -18.72 1.90 2.70
CA ALA A 245 -19.32 0.63 2.30
C ALA A 245 -18.38 -0.13 1.37
N GLY A 246 -18.31 -1.44 1.52
CA GLY A 246 -17.46 -2.25 0.67
C GLY A 246 -17.81 -3.72 0.72
N THR A 247 -17.48 -4.39 -0.38
CA THR A 247 -17.57 -5.84 -0.53
C THR A 247 -16.26 -6.39 -1.08
N THR A 248 -15.84 -7.54 -0.55
CA THR A 248 -14.74 -8.32 -1.11
C THR A 248 -15.20 -9.76 -1.34
N SER A 249 -14.71 -10.37 -2.41
CA SER A 249 -14.99 -11.75 -2.73
C SER A 249 -13.70 -12.44 -3.16
N ARG A 250 -13.52 -13.66 -2.66
CA ARG A 250 -12.46 -14.58 -3.10
C ARG A 250 -13.09 -15.82 -3.69
N SER A 251 -12.74 -16.15 -4.90
CA SER A 251 -13.15 -17.37 -5.58
C SER A 251 -11.92 -18.16 -6.07
N PHE A 252 -12.15 -19.41 -6.40
CA PHE A 252 -11.11 -20.35 -6.78
C PHE A 252 -11.48 -20.97 -8.14
N SER A 253 -10.49 -21.38 -8.92
CA SER A 253 -10.74 -22.01 -10.22
C SER A 253 -11.18 -23.47 -10.14
N ASP A 254 -11.18 -24.04 -8.95
CA ASP A 254 -11.72 -25.37 -8.64
C ASP A 254 -13.10 -25.26 -7.99
N SER A 255 -13.60 -26.35 -7.40
CA SER A 255 -14.90 -26.42 -6.73
C SER A 255 -14.91 -25.83 -5.31
N THR A 256 -13.81 -25.21 -4.84
CA THR A 256 -13.75 -24.61 -3.51
C THR A 256 -14.78 -23.47 -3.38
N PRO A 257 -15.62 -23.45 -2.33
CA PRO A 257 -16.65 -22.45 -2.16
C PRO A 257 -16.09 -21.01 -2.04
N SER A 258 -16.73 -20.09 -2.76
CA SER A 258 -16.32 -18.68 -2.73
C SER A 258 -16.57 -18.04 -1.38
N GLN A 259 -15.60 -17.25 -0.91
CA GLN A 259 -15.66 -16.47 0.32
C GLN A 259 -16.15 -15.05 -0.01
N ARG A 260 -16.98 -14.46 0.85
CA ARG A 260 -17.48 -13.09 0.69
C ARG A 260 -17.55 -12.37 2.03
N LEU A 261 -17.15 -11.10 2.02
CA LEU A 261 -17.25 -10.16 3.13
C LEU A 261 -17.88 -8.85 2.67
N ASN A 262 -18.88 -8.37 3.39
CA ASN A 262 -19.45 -7.03 3.22
C ASN A 262 -19.24 -6.23 4.51
N LYS A 263 -18.96 -4.94 4.37
CA LYS A 263 -18.72 -4.03 5.49
C LYS A 263 -19.41 -2.68 5.25
N ILE A 264 -20.04 -2.14 6.29
CA ILE A 264 -20.58 -0.79 6.33
C ILE A 264 -20.09 -0.13 7.61
N THR A 265 -19.64 1.12 7.51
CA THR A 265 -19.19 1.92 8.65
C THR A 265 -19.82 3.31 8.60
N ILE A 266 -20.21 3.81 9.76
CA ILE A 266 -20.60 5.20 9.98
C ILE A 266 -19.66 5.77 11.02
N ALA A 267 -19.11 6.98 10.75
CA ALA A 267 -18.16 7.62 11.64
C ALA A 267 -18.35 9.14 11.74
N PRO A 268 -19.05 9.64 12.77
CA PRO A 268 -18.92 11.04 13.17
C PRO A 268 -17.44 11.37 13.45
N THR A 269 -16.97 12.47 12.86
CA THR A 269 -15.54 12.79 12.79
C THR A 269 -15.29 14.24 13.10
N ILE A 270 -14.36 14.50 14.00
CA ILE A 270 -13.79 15.83 14.28
C ILE A 270 -12.52 15.95 13.42
N ALA A 271 -12.43 17.03 12.63
CA ALA A 271 -11.33 17.27 11.70
C ALA A 271 -10.90 18.74 11.71
N MET A 272 -9.73 19.04 11.16
CA MET A 272 -9.23 20.42 11.07
C MET A 272 -9.97 21.24 10.00
N SER A 273 -10.41 20.61 8.91
CA SER A 273 -11.13 21.25 7.82
C SER A 273 -12.19 20.32 7.19
N PRO A 274 -13.08 20.84 6.35
CA PRO A 274 -14.09 20.05 5.64
C PRO A 274 -13.52 19.00 4.68
N ASP A 275 -12.29 19.17 4.23
CA ASP A 275 -11.71 18.39 3.15
C ASP A 275 -11.57 16.92 3.53
N PHE A 276 -11.79 16.04 2.56
CA PHE A 276 -11.64 14.58 2.72
C PHE A 276 -10.24 14.19 3.22
N TRP A 277 -9.21 14.89 2.73
CA TRP A 277 -7.81 14.64 3.06
C TRP A 277 -7.30 15.39 4.30
N SER A 278 -8.15 16.22 4.94
CA SER A 278 -7.75 16.98 6.13
C SER A 278 -7.38 16.04 7.29
N ARG A 279 -6.21 16.26 7.85
CA ARG A 279 -5.73 15.60 9.09
C ARG A 279 -5.12 16.63 10.03
N PRO A 280 -5.11 16.38 11.36
CA PRO A 280 -5.60 15.19 12.07
C PRO A 280 -7.11 15.04 12.08
N GLU A 281 -7.55 13.80 12.26
CA GLU A 281 -8.97 13.44 12.45
C GLU A 281 -9.14 12.54 13.68
N LEU A 282 -10.22 12.79 14.43
CA LEU A 282 -10.71 11.91 15.48
C LEU A 282 -12.07 11.34 15.05
N ARG A 283 -12.12 10.04 14.81
CA ARG A 283 -13.30 9.32 14.32
C ARG A 283 -13.89 8.47 15.41
N PHE A 284 -15.20 8.59 15.64
CA PHE A 284 -15.98 7.67 16.45
C PHE A 284 -16.75 6.77 15.49
N TYR A 285 -16.45 5.50 15.41
CA TYR A 285 -17.01 4.66 14.37
C TYR A 285 -17.83 3.50 14.91
N VAL A 286 -18.84 3.12 14.12
CA VAL A 286 -19.54 1.84 14.23
C VAL A 286 -19.47 1.14 12.88
N THR A 287 -18.98 -0.09 12.89
CA THR A 287 -18.84 -0.93 11.70
C THR A 287 -19.68 -2.19 11.87
N LYS A 288 -20.50 -2.50 10.86
CA LYS A 288 -21.14 -3.80 10.70
C LYS A 288 -20.45 -4.56 9.58
N ALA A 289 -19.98 -5.77 9.88
CA ALA A 289 -19.43 -6.70 8.91
C ALA A 289 -20.29 -7.96 8.84
N ASN A 290 -20.46 -8.50 7.61
CA ASN A 290 -21.16 -9.75 7.36
C ASN A 290 -20.34 -10.58 6.37
N TRP A 291 -20.30 -11.89 6.57
CA TRP A 291 -19.58 -12.82 5.71
C TRP A 291 -20.35 -14.13 5.54
N ASN A 292 -20.05 -14.88 4.47
CA ASN A 292 -20.69 -16.17 4.22
C ASN A 292 -20.00 -17.31 4.99
N GLN A 293 -20.59 -18.51 4.94
CA GLN A 293 -20.09 -19.69 5.64
C GLN A 293 -18.65 -20.03 5.18
N ALA A 294 -18.38 -20.04 3.89
CA ALA A 294 -17.04 -20.34 3.38
C ALA A 294 -15.95 -19.40 3.90
N ALA A 295 -16.27 -18.11 4.08
CA ALA A 295 -15.36 -17.16 4.71
C ALA A 295 -15.18 -17.42 6.22
N ALA A 296 -16.23 -17.84 6.90
CA ALA A 296 -16.16 -18.25 8.30
C ALA A 296 -15.27 -19.49 8.46
N ASP A 297 -15.48 -20.52 7.65
CA ASP A 297 -14.76 -21.79 7.71
C ASP A 297 -13.26 -21.60 7.39
N ALA A 298 -12.94 -20.79 6.38
CA ALA A 298 -11.56 -20.48 5.99
C ALA A 298 -10.77 -19.73 7.08
N ASN A 299 -11.46 -19.02 7.98
CA ASN A 299 -10.86 -18.25 9.07
C ASN A 299 -11.13 -18.88 10.45
N ASN A 300 -11.61 -20.11 10.48
CA ASN A 300 -11.92 -20.83 11.72
C ASN A 300 -10.63 -21.35 12.38
N ASN A 301 -9.88 -20.44 12.97
CA ASN A 301 -8.75 -20.80 13.81
C ASN A 301 -8.91 -20.18 15.21
N ALA A 302 -8.30 -20.82 16.20
CA ALA A 302 -8.40 -20.42 17.60
C ALA A 302 -7.85 -19.02 17.89
N THR A 303 -7.07 -18.46 16.96
CA THR A 303 -6.33 -17.19 17.14
C THR A 303 -7.13 -15.98 16.66
N THR A 304 -7.95 -16.12 15.63
CA THR A 304 -8.63 -14.97 15.01
C THR A 304 -10.01 -14.67 15.60
N GLY A 305 -10.63 -15.62 16.32
CA GLY A 305 -11.95 -15.45 16.90
C GLY A 305 -13.11 -15.19 15.90
N PHE A 306 -12.81 -15.08 14.61
CA PHE A 306 -13.77 -14.73 13.56
C PHE A 306 -14.85 -15.80 13.38
N ALA A 307 -14.50 -17.04 13.61
CA ALA A 307 -15.39 -18.17 13.45
C ALA A 307 -15.82 -18.81 14.78
N ALA A 308 -15.37 -18.27 15.91
CA ALA A 308 -15.87 -18.71 17.20
C ALA A 308 -17.41 -18.66 17.20
N ASN A 309 -18.04 -19.80 17.40
CA ASN A 309 -19.50 -19.94 17.44
C ASN A 309 -20.25 -19.77 16.11
N ASN A 310 -19.65 -20.10 14.96
CA ASN A 310 -20.35 -20.08 13.66
C ASN A 310 -20.91 -18.69 13.27
N ARG A 311 -20.28 -17.62 13.73
CA ARG A 311 -20.73 -16.25 13.48
C ARG A 311 -20.55 -15.88 12.01
N LYS A 312 -21.56 -15.25 11.43
CA LYS A 312 -21.57 -14.70 10.06
C LYS A 312 -21.64 -13.18 10.02
N SER A 313 -21.58 -12.55 11.18
CA SER A 313 -21.58 -11.09 11.29
C SER A 313 -20.96 -10.62 12.60
N GLN A 314 -20.46 -9.39 12.58
CA GLN A 314 -19.94 -8.71 13.76
C GLN A 314 -20.26 -7.22 13.68
N THR A 315 -20.50 -6.61 14.83
CA THR A 315 -20.55 -5.16 14.98
C THR A 315 -19.36 -4.75 15.84
N LEU A 316 -18.61 -3.77 15.38
CA LEU A 316 -17.48 -3.16 16.08
C LEU A 316 -17.77 -1.67 16.28
N ALA A 317 -17.42 -1.15 17.44
CA ALA A 317 -17.41 0.29 17.69
C ALA A 317 -16.07 0.69 18.29
N GLY A 318 -15.63 1.89 18.01
CA GLY A 318 -14.34 2.36 18.53
C GLY A 318 -14.08 3.82 18.21
N VAL A 319 -12.87 4.24 18.62
CA VAL A 319 -12.33 5.56 18.36
C VAL A 319 -11.01 5.37 17.59
N GLN A 320 -10.84 6.13 16.52
CA GLN A 320 -9.63 6.14 15.70
C GLN A 320 -9.10 7.57 15.62
N TYR A 321 -7.83 7.75 15.92
CA TYR A 321 -7.10 8.97 15.63
C TYR A 321 -6.21 8.73 14.42
N GLU A 322 -6.26 9.65 13.45
CA GLU A 322 -5.44 9.56 12.24
C GLU A 322 -4.73 10.89 12.00
N VAL A 323 -3.43 10.80 11.79
CA VAL A 323 -2.55 11.95 11.53
C VAL A 323 -1.46 11.54 10.57
N TRP A 324 -1.04 12.48 9.75
CA TRP A 324 0.21 12.40 8.99
C TRP A 324 0.94 13.75 9.07
N TRP A 325 2.25 13.71 9.00
CA TRP A 325 3.17 14.83 9.07
C TRP A 325 4.28 14.71 8.01
#